data_5ed01bfcf653059f9e0d105a1c3f5034
#
_entry.id   5ed01bfcf653059f9e0d105a1c3f5034
#
_cell.length_a   1.000
_cell.length_b   1.000
_cell.length_c   1.000
_cell.angle_alpha   90.00
_cell.angle_beta   90.00
_cell.angle_gamma   90.00
#
_symmetry.space_group_name_H-M   'P 1'
#
loop_
_entity.id
_entity.type
_entity.pdbx_description
1 polymer ?
#
loop_
_entity_poly.entity_id
_entity_poly.type
_entity_poly.pdbx_seq_one_letter_code
_entity_poly.pdbx_strand_id
1 'polypeptide(L)'
;MAAQRRLASSAPPLPQAVVFTAHELGEGRLEPGLPDGRPQKVLRIDLTGAPPNLLGRLLVGSYITGQDQVIVTARHGLTLEQRKEIRQVVDRTLGMTVVAESPATVEIQNFIDPGKHELPRLLHRVVQLLRAELKVCHAALTEDGAGDLPQIETLEEEIDRLYLLVVRQLLLSSDNPRIARNIDVQSHHYQIGDRLVAKVLEVTGDLIHEIGKDLQENLPGLRKTPRPVLGELVTRLEQLDLLLTRTMEAFGHLSVVEANANLNEIGQALPTGAGLGQLIARRVANRKVAVAAQRITSNLTMSLEMLIIVNEVTINRSVEPETVALSGARVMVGAHGASRPARVSHTSIAILATEPSRVAASRA
;
A
#
# COMPACT_ATOMS: atom_id res chain seq x y z
N MET A 1 -10.86 -42.26 -8.53
CA MET A 1 -9.95 -43.25 -7.90
C MET A 1 -8.80 -42.48 -7.25
N ALA A 2 -8.76 -42.42 -5.93
CA ALA A 2 -7.69 -41.72 -5.20
C ALA A 2 -6.48 -42.69 -5.07
N ALA A 3 -5.37 -42.35 -5.73
CA ALA A 3 -4.13 -43.11 -5.62
C ALA A 3 -3.29 -42.54 -4.47
N GLN A 4 -3.21 -43.25 -3.35
CA GLN A 4 -2.23 -42.96 -2.29
C GLN A 4 -0.85 -43.50 -2.71
N ARG A 5 0.06 -42.62 -3.12
CA ARG A 5 1.48 -42.96 -3.25
C ARG A 5 2.24 -42.47 -2.00
N ARG A 6 2.80 -43.42 -1.25
CA ARG A 6 3.79 -43.13 -0.21
C ARG A 6 5.15 -42.88 -0.89
N LEU A 7 5.69 -41.67 -0.71
CA LEU A 7 7.07 -41.37 -1.06
C LEU A 7 7.95 -41.62 0.19
N ALA A 8 8.75 -42.67 0.15
CA ALA A 8 9.78 -42.94 1.16
C ALA A 8 11.04 -42.14 0.78
N SER A 9 11.39 -41.13 1.58
CA SER A 9 12.65 -40.40 1.48
C SER A 9 13.64 -40.98 2.51
N SER A 10 14.90 -41.13 2.13
CA SER A 10 16.02 -41.55 3.00
C SER A 10 16.54 -40.48 3.95
N ALA A 11 15.77 -39.43 4.20
CA ALA A 11 16.04 -38.42 5.23
C ALA A 11 15.68 -38.96 6.63
N PRO A 12 16.33 -38.47 7.72
CA PRO A 12 15.98 -38.91 9.07
C PRO A 12 14.48 -38.67 9.33
N PRO A 13 13.82 -39.55 10.11
CA PRO A 13 12.39 -39.52 10.26
C PRO A 13 11.91 -38.19 10.83
N LEU A 14 11.11 -37.50 10.05
CA LEU A 14 10.34 -36.35 10.57
C LEU A 14 9.41 -36.86 11.66
N PRO A 15 9.22 -36.15 12.78
CA PRO A 15 8.48 -36.64 13.93
C PRO A 15 6.97 -36.83 13.72
N GLN A 16 6.43 -36.50 12.55
CA GLN A 16 5.05 -36.75 12.16
C GLN A 16 4.94 -37.04 10.66
N ALA A 17 4.15 -38.02 10.27
CA ALA A 17 3.81 -38.24 8.86
C ALA A 17 2.96 -37.08 8.33
N VAL A 18 3.50 -36.33 7.36
CA VAL A 18 2.72 -35.29 6.66
C VAL A 18 1.98 -35.97 5.52
N VAL A 19 0.64 -36.00 5.61
CA VAL A 19 -0.22 -36.49 4.55
C VAL A 19 -0.55 -35.35 3.61
N PHE A 20 -0.12 -35.45 2.35
CA PHE A 20 -0.48 -34.49 1.31
C PHE A 20 -1.67 -35.05 0.54
N THR A 21 -2.75 -34.27 0.43
CA THR A 21 -3.78 -34.49 -0.57
C THR A 21 -3.43 -33.63 -1.79
N ALA A 22 -3.35 -34.26 -2.96
CA ALA A 22 -3.15 -33.55 -4.22
C ALA A 22 -4.45 -33.59 -5.03
N HIS A 23 -4.86 -32.44 -5.56
CA HIS A 23 -5.97 -32.34 -6.50
C HIS A 23 -5.42 -32.20 -7.93
N GLU A 24 -5.97 -33.00 -8.86
CA GLU A 24 -5.63 -32.89 -10.28
C GLU A 24 -6.40 -31.70 -10.90
N LEU A 25 -5.67 -30.72 -11.42
CA LEU A 25 -6.22 -29.51 -12.05
C LEU A 25 -6.43 -29.67 -13.56
N GLY A 26 -6.35 -30.89 -14.11
CA GLY A 26 -6.30 -31.13 -15.54
C GLY A 26 -4.87 -30.99 -16.09
N GLU A 27 -4.62 -31.55 -17.29
CA GLU A 27 -3.31 -31.56 -17.95
C GLU A 27 -2.12 -32.13 -17.15
N GLY A 28 -2.39 -32.97 -16.13
CA GLY A 28 -1.36 -33.62 -15.33
C GLY A 28 -0.68 -32.71 -14.30
N ARG A 29 -1.23 -31.54 -14.02
CA ARG A 29 -0.78 -30.67 -12.91
C ARG A 29 -1.46 -31.10 -11.62
N LEU A 30 -0.64 -31.43 -10.61
CA LEU A 30 -1.10 -31.71 -9.25
C LEU A 30 -0.87 -30.47 -8.38
N GLU A 31 -1.91 -29.96 -7.78
CA GLU A 31 -1.80 -28.95 -6.72
C GLU A 31 -1.81 -29.64 -5.36
N PRO A 32 -0.79 -29.44 -4.50
CA PRO A 32 -0.82 -29.99 -3.15
C PRO A 32 -1.94 -29.30 -2.37
N GLY A 33 -3.00 -30.05 -2.04
CA GLY A 33 -4.01 -29.63 -1.10
C GLY A 33 -3.47 -29.78 0.32
N LEU A 34 -3.43 -28.70 1.09
CA LEU A 34 -3.23 -28.80 2.53
C LEU A 34 -4.53 -29.32 3.16
N PRO A 35 -4.47 -30.26 4.10
CA PRO A 35 -5.65 -30.64 4.87
C PRO A 35 -6.19 -29.40 5.58
N ASP A 36 -7.51 -29.30 5.73
CA ASP A 36 -8.15 -28.31 6.61
C ASP A 36 -7.56 -28.46 8.01
N GLY A 37 -6.66 -27.57 8.38
CA GLY A 37 -5.86 -27.67 9.61
C GLY A 37 -4.41 -27.27 9.35
N ARG A 38 -4.19 -26.05 8.86
CA ARG A 38 -2.87 -25.43 8.85
C ARG A 38 -2.29 -25.50 10.25
N PRO A 39 -1.03 -26.00 10.46
CA PRO A 39 -0.42 -25.92 11.78
C PRO A 39 -0.40 -24.44 12.20
N GLN A 40 -0.94 -24.19 13.40
CA GLN A 40 -0.98 -22.85 13.97
C GLN A 40 0.44 -22.33 14.12
N LYS A 41 0.73 -21.15 13.53
CA LYS A 41 2.03 -20.47 13.64
C LYS A 41 2.06 -19.74 14.98
N VAL A 42 2.86 -20.23 15.93
CA VAL A 42 3.00 -19.65 17.28
C VAL A 42 4.38 -19.04 17.45
N LEU A 43 4.42 -17.73 17.73
CA LEU A 43 5.65 -17.02 18.10
C LEU A 43 5.72 -16.87 19.63
N ARG A 44 6.88 -17.18 20.21
CA ARG A 44 7.17 -16.92 21.63
C ARG A 44 8.21 -15.81 21.73
N ILE A 45 7.90 -14.77 22.50
CA ILE A 45 8.76 -13.62 22.75
C ILE A 45 9.10 -13.60 24.23
N ASP A 46 10.38 -13.82 24.57
CA ASP A 46 10.90 -13.62 25.92
C ASP A 46 11.53 -12.22 26.03
N LEU A 47 10.96 -11.39 26.88
CA LEU A 47 11.41 -10.01 27.11
C LEU A 47 12.53 -9.91 28.15
N THR A 48 13.05 -11.04 28.66
CA THR A 48 14.13 -11.03 29.65
C THR A 48 15.39 -10.40 29.04
N GLY A 49 15.75 -9.19 29.51
CA GLY A 49 16.89 -8.44 28.97
C GLY A 49 16.65 -7.76 27.62
N ALA A 50 15.40 -7.71 27.13
CA ALA A 50 15.07 -7.05 25.89
C ALA A 50 15.24 -5.52 25.99
N PRO A 51 15.77 -4.85 24.95
CA PRO A 51 15.88 -3.40 24.93
C PRO A 51 14.48 -2.76 24.88
N PRO A 52 14.33 -1.50 25.35
CA PRO A 52 13.06 -0.77 25.28
C PRO A 52 12.57 -0.60 23.83
N ASN A 53 11.28 -0.47 23.64
CA ASN A 53 10.60 -0.26 22.35
C ASN A 53 10.80 -1.39 21.30
N LEU A 54 11.30 -2.56 21.70
CA LEU A 54 11.44 -3.71 20.80
C LEU A 54 10.14 -4.50 20.66
N LEU A 55 9.37 -4.59 21.75
CA LEU A 55 8.18 -5.43 21.82
C LEU A 55 7.14 -5.07 20.75
N GLY A 56 6.77 -3.79 20.64
CA GLY A 56 5.79 -3.34 19.65
C GLY A 56 6.23 -3.66 18.22
N ARG A 57 7.52 -3.47 17.90
CA ARG A 57 8.07 -3.82 16.58
C ARG A 57 8.00 -5.32 16.29
N LEU A 58 8.29 -6.16 17.29
CA LEU A 58 8.17 -7.62 17.16
C LEU A 58 6.70 -8.05 16.99
N LEU A 59 5.77 -7.42 17.70
CA LEU A 59 4.34 -7.70 17.58
C LEU A 59 3.81 -7.31 16.20
N VAL A 60 4.13 -6.11 15.70
CA VAL A 60 3.79 -5.71 14.33
C VAL A 60 4.43 -6.65 13.31
N GLY A 61 5.72 -7.00 13.48
CA GLY A 61 6.41 -7.97 12.64
C GLY A 61 5.72 -9.34 12.65
N SER A 62 5.29 -9.82 13.83
CA SER A 62 4.56 -11.08 13.95
C SER A 62 3.21 -11.05 13.22
N TYR A 63 2.49 -9.92 13.31
CA TYR A 63 1.24 -9.72 12.60
C TYR A 63 1.42 -9.83 11.09
N ILE A 64 2.32 -9.03 10.52
CA ILE A 64 2.52 -8.98 9.06
C ILE A 64 3.10 -10.27 8.49
N THR A 65 3.92 -11.01 9.27
CA THR A 65 4.49 -12.30 8.85
C THR A 65 3.54 -13.49 9.04
N GLY A 66 2.32 -13.22 9.51
CA GLY A 66 1.25 -14.21 9.52
C GLY A 66 1.25 -15.15 10.71
N GLN A 67 1.79 -14.74 11.87
CA GLN A 67 1.64 -15.53 13.09
C GLN A 67 0.15 -15.57 13.50
N ASP A 68 -0.30 -16.75 13.93
CA ASP A 68 -1.67 -16.96 14.40
C ASP A 68 -1.79 -16.69 15.90
N GLN A 69 -0.73 -16.96 16.65
CA GLN A 69 -0.63 -16.71 18.09
C GLN A 69 0.73 -16.13 18.44
N VAL A 70 0.75 -15.18 19.37
CA VAL A 70 1.98 -14.65 19.98
C VAL A 70 1.88 -14.78 21.50
N ILE A 71 2.90 -15.39 22.11
CA ILE A 71 3.01 -15.55 23.56
C ILE A 71 4.20 -14.70 24.01
N VAL A 72 3.89 -13.65 24.74
CA VAL A 72 4.88 -12.73 25.35
C VAL A 72 5.12 -13.13 26.79
N THR A 73 6.36 -13.35 27.17
CA THR A 73 6.75 -13.72 28.53
C THR A 73 7.84 -12.80 29.10
N ALA A 74 7.84 -12.61 30.40
CA ALA A 74 8.90 -11.89 31.11
C ALA A 74 9.16 -12.53 32.47
N ARG A 75 10.43 -12.89 32.76
CA ARG A 75 10.82 -13.63 33.96
C ARG A 75 10.36 -12.95 35.28
N HIS A 76 10.40 -11.63 35.33
CA HIS A 76 10.06 -10.85 36.55
C HIS A 76 8.69 -10.16 36.46
N GLY A 77 7.85 -10.58 35.49
CA GLY A 77 6.59 -9.95 35.16
C GLY A 77 6.71 -8.87 34.11
N LEU A 78 5.60 -8.64 33.40
CA LEU A 78 5.47 -7.59 32.38
C LEU A 78 5.22 -6.23 33.06
N THR A 79 5.98 -5.22 32.69
CA THR A 79 5.81 -3.85 33.17
C THR A 79 4.52 -3.22 32.63
N LEU A 80 4.08 -2.13 33.25
CA LEU A 80 2.91 -1.37 32.79
C LEU A 80 3.12 -0.81 31.37
N GLU A 81 4.35 -0.34 31.05
CA GLU A 81 4.72 0.14 29.72
C GLU A 81 4.61 -0.97 28.69
N GLN A 82 5.16 -2.16 28.99
CA GLN A 82 5.07 -3.31 28.08
C GLN A 82 3.60 -3.72 27.80
N ARG A 83 2.77 -3.68 28.83
CA ARG A 83 1.32 -3.94 28.66
C ARG A 83 0.61 -2.88 27.83
N LYS A 84 0.96 -1.60 27.99
CA LYS A 84 0.46 -0.52 27.14
C LYS A 84 0.91 -0.71 25.70
N GLU A 85 2.18 -1.04 25.48
CA GLU A 85 2.73 -1.30 24.14
C GLU A 85 2.02 -2.46 23.44
N ILE A 86 1.73 -3.57 24.16
CA ILE A 86 0.91 -4.68 23.65
C ILE A 86 -0.48 -4.18 23.22
N ARG A 87 -1.18 -3.45 24.08
CA ARG A 87 -2.53 -2.94 23.78
C ARG A 87 -2.53 -2.01 22.58
N GLN A 88 -1.58 -1.07 22.50
CA GLN A 88 -1.42 -0.18 21.37
C GLN A 88 -1.26 -0.93 20.04
N VAL A 89 -0.46 -2.01 20.03
CA VAL A 89 -0.31 -2.81 18.80
C VAL A 89 -1.58 -3.59 18.48
N VAL A 90 -2.22 -4.19 19.49
CA VAL A 90 -3.49 -4.91 19.30
C VAL A 90 -4.58 -4.00 18.75
N ASP A 91 -4.67 -2.77 19.24
CA ASP A 91 -5.65 -1.76 18.78
C ASP A 91 -5.38 -1.31 17.33
N ARG A 92 -4.10 -1.33 16.91
CA ARG A 92 -3.67 -0.97 15.53
C ARG A 92 -3.69 -2.12 14.54
N THR A 93 -3.94 -3.35 14.98
CA THR A 93 -3.90 -4.53 14.11
C THR A 93 -5.26 -5.21 14.04
N LEU A 94 -5.80 -5.31 12.83
CA LEU A 94 -7.11 -5.94 12.62
C LEU A 94 -7.05 -7.44 12.93
N GLY A 95 -7.92 -7.88 13.83
CA GLY A 95 -8.07 -9.28 14.19
C GLY A 95 -7.17 -9.80 15.31
N MET A 96 -6.17 -9.05 15.78
CA MET A 96 -5.43 -9.40 16.99
C MET A 96 -6.24 -9.10 18.25
N THR A 97 -6.17 -10.03 19.22
CA THR A 97 -6.86 -9.88 20.49
C THR A 97 -6.07 -10.55 21.60
N VAL A 98 -5.99 -9.93 22.77
CA VAL A 98 -5.44 -10.57 23.97
C VAL A 98 -6.45 -11.61 24.47
N VAL A 99 -6.06 -12.89 24.45
CA VAL A 99 -6.92 -14.01 24.86
C VAL A 99 -6.65 -14.51 26.26
N ALA A 100 -5.43 -14.31 26.78
CA ALA A 100 -5.07 -14.63 28.14
C ALA A 100 -4.00 -13.67 28.65
N GLU A 101 -4.09 -13.32 29.94
CA GLU A 101 -3.16 -12.41 30.59
C GLU A 101 -2.87 -12.87 32.03
N SER A 102 -1.58 -12.92 32.41
CA SER A 102 -1.08 -13.15 33.76
C SER A 102 0.00 -12.12 34.11
N PRO A 103 0.49 -12.04 35.34
CA PRO A 103 1.59 -11.12 35.65
C PRO A 103 2.82 -11.28 34.78
N ALA A 104 3.16 -12.50 34.36
CA ALA A 104 4.39 -12.82 33.61
C ALA A 104 4.17 -13.17 32.14
N THR A 105 2.91 -13.31 31.70
CA THR A 105 2.58 -13.80 30.35
C THR A 105 1.39 -13.08 29.77
N VAL A 106 1.44 -12.74 28.48
CA VAL A 106 0.30 -12.29 27.68
C VAL A 106 0.22 -13.14 26.43
N GLU A 107 -0.95 -13.69 26.15
CA GLU A 107 -1.23 -14.45 24.93
C GLU A 107 -2.14 -13.63 24.01
N ILE A 108 -1.68 -13.48 22.76
CA ILE A 108 -2.35 -12.71 21.73
C ILE A 108 -2.69 -13.67 20.60
N GLN A 109 -3.91 -13.66 20.11
CA GLN A 109 -4.37 -14.47 18.99
C GLN A 109 -4.89 -13.59 17.87
N ASN A 110 -4.66 -14.01 16.63
CA ASN A 110 -5.18 -13.38 15.44
C ASN A 110 -6.35 -14.20 14.89
N PHE A 111 -7.51 -13.56 14.75
CA PHE A 111 -8.75 -14.19 14.28
C PHE A 111 -9.12 -13.81 12.84
N ILE A 112 -8.34 -12.91 12.17
CA ILE A 112 -8.66 -12.50 10.82
C ILE A 112 -8.21 -13.55 9.81
N ASP A 113 -9.12 -13.92 8.91
CA ASP A 113 -8.80 -14.74 7.74
C ASP A 113 -8.29 -13.82 6.61
N PRO A 114 -6.99 -13.89 6.26
CA PRO A 114 -6.41 -13.00 5.25
C PRO A 114 -6.97 -13.25 3.84
N GLY A 115 -7.60 -14.40 3.58
CA GLY A 115 -8.17 -14.73 2.27
C GLY A 115 -9.61 -14.25 2.08
N LYS A 116 -10.23 -13.58 3.06
CA LYS A 116 -11.65 -13.14 2.96
C LYS A 116 -11.86 -11.76 2.34
N HIS A 117 -10.82 -10.95 2.27
CA HIS A 117 -10.92 -9.58 1.79
C HIS A 117 -10.07 -9.40 0.54
N GLU A 118 -10.73 -9.11 -0.58
CA GLU A 118 -10.05 -8.83 -1.85
C GLU A 118 -9.17 -7.58 -1.72
N LEU A 119 -7.94 -7.68 -2.19
CA LEU A 119 -6.95 -6.61 -2.10
C LEU A 119 -7.41 -5.30 -2.79
N PRO A 120 -8.00 -5.34 -4.00
CA PRO A 120 -8.49 -4.13 -4.66
C PRO A 120 -9.53 -3.37 -3.82
N ARG A 121 -10.39 -4.08 -3.09
CA ARG A 121 -11.38 -3.44 -2.19
C ARG A 121 -10.74 -2.75 -1.00
N LEU A 122 -9.69 -3.35 -0.42
CA LEU A 122 -8.97 -2.73 0.69
C LEU A 122 -8.23 -1.47 0.22
N LEU A 123 -7.53 -1.53 -0.92
CA LEU A 123 -6.87 -0.37 -1.50
C LEU A 123 -7.88 0.74 -1.85
N HIS A 124 -9.03 0.39 -2.42
CA HIS A 124 -10.09 1.35 -2.68
C HIS A 124 -10.60 2.01 -1.38
N ARG A 125 -10.74 1.24 -0.29
CA ARG A 125 -11.14 1.80 1.01
C ARG A 125 -10.09 2.79 1.54
N VAL A 126 -8.80 2.49 1.43
CA VAL A 126 -7.72 3.41 1.80
C VAL A 126 -7.83 4.71 1.01
N VAL A 127 -8.05 4.64 -0.30
CA VAL A 127 -8.24 5.84 -1.14
C VAL A 127 -9.44 6.67 -0.69
N GLN A 128 -10.56 6.02 -0.31
CA GLN A 128 -11.72 6.74 0.22
C GLN A 128 -11.39 7.51 1.52
N LEU A 129 -10.57 6.92 2.40
CA LEU A 129 -10.14 7.54 3.65
C LEU A 129 -9.22 8.73 3.38
N LEU A 130 -8.21 8.58 2.51
CA LEU A 130 -7.32 9.67 2.07
C LEU A 130 -8.11 10.85 1.50
N ARG A 131 -9.11 10.56 0.67
CA ARG A 131 -9.99 11.60 0.11
C ARG A 131 -10.86 12.26 1.17
N ALA A 132 -11.28 11.51 2.21
CA ALA A 132 -12.00 12.10 3.34
C ALA A 132 -11.10 13.06 4.12
N GLU A 133 -9.84 12.72 4.38
CA GLU A 133 -8.86 13.61 5.01
C GLU A 133 -8.63 14.88 4.18
N LEU A 134 -8.42 14.75 2.86
CA LEU A 134 -8.26 15.90 1.96
C LEU A 134 -9.49 16.83 1.98
N LYS A 135 -10.70 16.28 2.02
CA LYS A 135 -11.94 17.07 2.14
C LYS A 135 -12.01 17.83 3.47
N VAL A 136 -11.61 17.19 4.58
CA VAL A 136 -11.54 17.87 5.88
C VAL A 136 -10.52 19.03 5.83
N CYS A 137 -9.33 18.80 5.26
CA CYS A 137 -8.33 19.86 5.09
C CYS A 137 -8.84 21.00 4.19
N HIS A 138 -9.50 20.68 3.09
CA HIS A 138 -10.08 21.65 2.17
C HIS A 138 -11.17 22.50 2.86
N ALA A 139 -12.15 21.85 3.53
CA ALA A 139 -13.21 22.54 4.26
C ALA A 139 -12.66 23.44 5.38
N ALA A 140 -11.59 22.99 6.05
CA ALA A 140 -10.92 23.81 7.05
C ALA A 140 -10.36 25.12 6.48
N LEU A 141 -9.91 25.15 5.24
CA LEU A 141 -9.38 26.38 4.60
C LEU A 141 -10.48 27.27 3.97
N THR A 142 -11.55 26.67 3.44
CA THR A 142 -12.56 27.36 2.63
C THR A 142 -13.85 27.68 3.38
N GLU A 143 -14.20 26.89 4.41
CA GLU A 143 -15.46 26.96 5.14
C GLU A 143 -15.20 27.14 6.65
N ASP A 144 -16.27 27.11 7.45
CA ASP A 144 -16.14 27.07 8.92
C ASP A 144 -15.91 25.66 9.48
N GLY A 145 -15.30 24.77 8.66
CA GLY A 145 -15.04 23.35 8.95
C GLY A 145 -13.91 23.05 9.94
N ALA A 146 -13.48 24.02 10.74
CA ALA A 146 -12.40 23.83 11.73
C ALA A 146 -12.70 22.74 12.77
N GLY A 147 -13.99 22.49 13.06
CA GLY A 147 -14.43 21.49 14.03
C GLY A 147 -14.18 20.04 13.58
N ASP A 148 -13.98 19.80 12.30
CA ASP A 148 -13.82 18.46 11.74
C ASP A 148 -12.34 17.99 11.68
N LEU A 149 -11.38 18.89 11.87
CA LEU A 149 -9.94 18.57 11.84
C LEU A 149 -9.53 17.41 12.76
N PRO A 150 -10.05 17.24 13.98
CA PRO A 150 -9.74 16.08 14.82
C PRO A 150 -10.12 14.72 14.20
N GLN A 151 -11.01 14.67 13.20
CA GLN A 151 -11.37 13.42 12.51
C GLN A 151 -10.19 12.83 11.72
N ILE A 152 -9.22 13.65 11.30
CA ILE A 152 -8.05 13.20 10.54
C ILE A 152 -7.26 12.15 11.30
N GLU A 153 -7.09 12.28 12.63
CA GLU A 153 -6.43 11.28 13.46
C GLU A 153 -7.13 9.90 13.36
N THR A 154 -8.46 9.88 13.42
CA THR A 154 -9.24 8.63 13.33
C THR A 154 -9.17 8.02 11.92
N LEU A 155 -9.17 8.85 10.88
CA LEU A 155 -9.06 8.41 9.49
C LEU A 155 -7.68 7.80 9.22
N GLU A 156 -6.62 8.45 9.71
CA GLU A 156 -5.24 7.96 9.59
C GLU A 156 -5.04 6.63 10.33
N GLU A 157 -5.56 6.50 11.57
CA GLU A 157 -5.53 5.22 12.28
C GLU A 157 -6.22 4.09 11.51
N GLU A 158 -7.30 4.38 10.78
CA GLU A 158 -7.98 3.38 9.94
C GLU A 158 -7.14 3.03 8.71
N ILE A 159 -6.46 4.01 8.09
CA ILE A 159 -5.51 3.79 6.98
C ILE A 159 -4.38 2.86 7.42
N ASP A 160 -3.77 3.13 8.56
CA ASP A 160 -2.71 2.33 9.15
C ASP A 160 -3.13 0.87 9.37
N ARG A 161 -4.32 0.67 9.95
CA ARG A 161 -4.88 -0.68 10.18
C ARG A 161 -5.08 -1.45 8.90
N LEU A 162 -5.63 -0.80 7.88
CA LEU A 162 -5.84 -1.41 6.56
C LEU A 162 -4.52 -1.71 5.86
N TYR A 163 -3.54 -0.80 5.93
CA TYR A 163 -2.21 -1.01 5.40
C TYR A 163 -1.54 -2.26 6.01
N LEU A 164 -1.56 -2.39 7.34
CA LEU A 164 -1.00 -3.57 8.01
C LEU A 164 -1.70 -4.87 7.57
N LEU A 165 -3.03 -4.84 7.38
CA LEU A 165 -3.77 -5.99 6.86
C LEU A 165 -3.36 -6.33 5.43
N VAL A 166 -3.26 -5.35 4.54
CA VAL A 166 -2.79 -5.52 3.16
C VAL A 166 -1.40 -6.14 3.14
N VAL A 167 -0.47 -5.63 3.97
CA VAL A 167 0.89 -6.20 4.06
C VAL A 167 0.86 -7.66 4.51
N ARG A 168 0.06 -7.99 5.53
CA ARG A 168 -0.13 -9.36 6.01
C ARG A 168 -0.65 -10.28 4.89
N GLN A 169 -1.68 -9.85 4.17
CA GLN A 169 -2.24 -10.62 3.05
C GLN A 169 -1.20 -10.89 1.97
N LEU A 170 -0.48 -9.85 1.54
CA LEU A 170 0.55 -9.98 0.51
C LEU A 170 1.69 -10.91 0.93
N LEU A 171 2.18 -10.80 2.18
CA LEU A 171 3.22 -11.71 2.65
C LEU A 171 2.73 -13.17 2.75
N LEU A 172 1.52 -13.39 3.21
CA LEU A 172 0.94 -14.74 3.27
C LEU A 172 0.64 -15.32 1.89
N SER A 173 0.32 -14.49 0.91
CA SER A 173 0.06 -14.91 -0.47
C SER A 173 1.33 -15.39 -1.19
N SER A 174 2.54 -14.97 -0.76
CA SER A 174 3.80 -15.45 -1.31
C SER A 174 3.98 -16.95 -1.16
N ASP A 175 3.55 -17.47 -0.01
CA ASP A 175 3.74 -18.87 0.36
C ASP A 175 2.47 -19.70 0.17
N ASN A 176 1.34 -19.06 -0.16
CA ASN A 176 0.05 -19.72 -0.27
C ASN A 176 -0.74 -19.27 -1.51
N PRO A 177 -0.69 -20.06 -2.60
CA PRO A 177 -1.41 -19.74 -3.84
C PRO A 177 -2.94 -19.62 -3.67
N ARG A 178 -3.53 -20.29 -2.67
CA ARG A 178 -4.96 -20.14 -2.37
C ARG A 178 -5.27 -18.74 -1.84
N ILE A 179 -4.44 -18.23 -0.94
CA ILE A 179 -4.60 -16.85 -0.46
C ILE A 179 -4.42 -15.87 -1.62
N ALA A 180 -3.36 -16.05 -2.46
CA ALA A 180 -3.12 -15.20 -3.62
C ALA A 180 -4.35 -15.11 -4.53
N ARG A 181 -4.94 -16.25 -4.89
CA ARG A 181 -6.18 -16.28 -5.70
C ARG A 181 -7.36 -15.60 -5.01
N ASN A 182 -7.54 -15.84 -3.71
CA ASN A 182 -8.68 -15.28 -2.95
C ASN A 182 -8.62 -13.77 -2.79
N ILE A 183 -7.41 -13.19 -2.78
CA ILE A 183 -7.20 -11.74 -2.67
C ILE A 183 -6.97 -11.06 -4.02
N ASP A 184 -7.11 -11.81 -5.14
CA ASP A 184 -6.94 -11.34 -6.51
C ASP A 184 -5.50 -10.88 -6.86
N VAL A 185 -4.48 -11.58 -6.33
CA VAL A 185 -3.07 -11.38 -6.71
C VAL A 185 -2.70 -12.38 -7.80
N GLN A 186 -2.46 -11.90 -9.01
CA GLN A 186 -2.28 -12.72 -10.22
C GLN A 186 -0.87 -13.28 -10.37
N SER A 187 0.16 -12.56 -9.91
CA SER A 187 1.57 -12.96 -10.04
C SER A 187 2.44 -12.36 -8.94
N HIS A 188 3.70 -12.83 -8.84
CA HIS A 188 4.68 -12.22 -7.92
C HIS A 188 5.00 -10.76 -8.30
N HIS A 189 4.98 -10.39 -9.58
CA HIS A 189 5.17 -9.01 -10.00
C HIS A 189 4.03 -8.12 -9.53
N TYR A 190 2.78 -8.60 -9.65
CA TYR A 190 1.61 -7.91 -9.08
C TYR A 190 1.74 -7.74 -7.58
N GLN A 191 2.16 -8.79 -6.86
CA GLN A 191 2.38 -8.74 -5.42
C GLN A 191 3.39 -7.66 -4.99
N ILE A 192 4.53 -7.56 -5.70
CA ILE A 192 5.54 -6.53 -5.44
C ILE A 192 4.97 -5.14 -5.69
N GLY A 193 4.28 -4.95 -6.82
CA GLY A 193 3.63 -3.68 -7.15
C GLY A 193 2.53 -3.30 -6.15
N ASP A 194 1.67 -4.24 -5.75
CA ASP A 194 0.64 -4.00 -4.74
C ASP A 194 1.24 -3.60 -3.39
N ARG A 195 2.36 -4.25 -3.00
CA ARG A 195 3.08 -3.91 -1.78
C ARG A 195 3.62 -2.48 -1.81
N LEU A 196 4.12 -2.06 -2.98
CA LEU A 196 4.63 -0.71 -3.18
C LEU A 196 3.49 0.31 -3.18
N VAL A 197 2.40 0.04 -3.91
CA VAL A 197 1.21 0.91 -3.93
C VAL A 197 0.61 1.06 -2.54
N ALA A 198 0.47 -0.03 -1.78
CA ALA A 198 -0.03 0.05 -0.40
C ALA A 198 0.84 0.96 0.48
N LYS A 199 2.20 0.90 0.33
CA LYS A 199 3.09 1.79 1.10
C LYS A 199 3.00 3.23 0.64
N VAL A 200 2.83 3.47 -0.66
CA VAL A 200 2.62 4.83 -1.20
C VAL A 200 1.35 5.45 -0.62
N LEU A 201 0.25 4.70 -0.56
CA LEU A 201 -1.01 5.21 -0.02
C LEU A 201 -0.89 5.53 1.48
N GLU A 202 -0.24 4.68 2.27
CA GLU A 202 -0.01 4.93 3.70
C GLU A 202 0.89 6.18 3.91
N VAL A 203 2.01 6.31 3.17
CA VAL A 203 2.85 7.52 3.25
C VAL A 203 2.08 8.77 2.85
N THR A 204 1.17 8.66 1.88
CA THR A 204 0.29 9.78 1.51
C THR A 204 -0.65 10.15 2.65
N GLY A 205 -1.18 9.18 3.40
CA GLY A 205 -1.97 9.40 4.62
C GLY A 205 -1.17 10.14 5.70
N ASP A 206 0.04 9.64 6.01
CA ASP A 206 0.97 10.31 6.94
C ASP A 206 1.18 11.80 6.56
N LEU A 207 1.39 12.08 5.26
CA LEU A 207 1.61 13.45 4.77
C LEU A 207 0.36 14.33 4.91
N ILE A 208 -0.83 13.78 4.62
CA ILE A 208 -2.09 14.53 4.79
C ILE A 208 -2.40 14.74 6.28
N HIS A 209 -2.11 13.75 7.12
CA HIS A 209 -2.24 13.89 8.57
C HIS A 209 -1.36 15.02 9.12
N GLU A 210 -0.10 15.15 8.66
CA GLU A 210 0.76 16.26 9.03
C GLU A 210 0.21 17.62 8.53
N ILE A 211 -0.44 17.65 7.35
CA ILE A 211 -1.19 18.83 6.90
C ILE A 211 -2.32 19.17 7.88
N GLY A 212 -3.07 18.17 8.32
CA GLY A 212 -4.13 18.33 9.32
C GLY A 212 -3.65 18.94 10.63
N LYS A 213 -2.51 18.48 11.14
CA LYS A 213 -1.87 19.05 12.35
C LYS A 213 -1.49 20.52 12.15
N ASP A 214 -0.85 20.83 11.02
CA ASP A 214 -0.49 22.22 10.70
C ASP A 214 -1.72 23.13 10.60
N LEU A 215 -2.80 22.62 10.01
CA LEU A 215 -4.08 23.32 9.95
C LEU A 215 -4.65 23.52 11.35
N GLN A 216 -4.73 22.48 12.17
CA GLN A 216 -5.28 22.55 13.53
C GLN A 216 -4.57 23.59 14.40
N GLU A 217 -3.23 23.67 14.31
CA GLU A 217 -2.44 24.61 15.10
C GLU A 217 -2.45 26.04 14.58
N ASN A 218 -2.64 26.26 13.27
CA ASN A 218 -2.38 27.54 12.64
C ASN A 218 -3.55 28.10 11.82
N LEU A 219 -4.73 27.46 11.83
CA LEU A 219 -5.88 27.79 10.98
C LEU A 219 -6.27 29.27 10.98
N PRO A 220 -6.40 29.95 12.14
CA PRO A 220 -6.80 31.36 12.14
C PRO A 220 -5.78 32.27 11.41
N GLY A 221 -4.51 31.89 11.44
CA GLY A 221 -3.44 32.60 10.73
C GLY A 221 -3.41 32.27 9.24
N LEU A 222 -3.58 30.98 8.89
CA LEU A 222 -3.62 30.51 7.50
C LEU A 222 -4.78 31.13 6.72
N ARG A 223 -5.97 31.20 7.30
CA ARG A 223 -7.15 31.85 6.68
C ARG A 223 -6.97 33.38 6.47
N LYS A 224 -6.09 34.02 7.23
CA LYS A 224 -5.74 35.43 7.09
C LYS A 224 -4.57 35.69 6.15
N THR A 225 -4.01 34.65 5.53
CA THR A 225 -2.95 34.81 4.54
C THR A 225 -3.48 35.55 3.30
N PRO A 226 -2.62 36.22 2.53
CA PRO A 226 -3.05 36.87 1.31
C PRO A 226 -3.78 35.90 0.39
N ARG A 227 -4.89 36.37 -0.23
CA ARG A 227 -5.73 35.55 -1.11
C ARG A 227 -4.96 34.69 -2.14
N PRO A 228 -3.89 35.17 -2.78
CA PRO A 228 -3.12 34.34 -3.72
C PRO A 228 -2.44 33.13 -3.04
N VAL A 229 -2.02 33.25 -1.77
CA VAL A 229 -1.41 32.14 -1.02
C VAL A 229 -2.48 31.13 -0.61
N LEU A 230 -3.58 31.61 -0.04
CA LEU A 230 -4.68 30.74 0.40
C LEU A 230 -5.31 30.01 -0.79
N GLY A 231 -5.59 30.73 -1.89
CA GLY A 231 -6.15 30.14 -3.11
C GLY A 231 -5.26 29.06 -3.69
N GLU A 232 -3.94 29.28 -3.73
CA GLU A 232 -3.01 28.27 -4.24
C GLU A 232 -2.94 27.03 -3.34
N LEU A 233 -2.99 27.18 -2.01
CA LEU A 233 -3.06 26.02 -1.08
C LEU A 233 -4.32 25.19 -1.32
N VAL A 234 -5.46 25.86 -1.50
CA VAL A 234 -6.76 25.20 -1.79
C VAL A 234 -6.69 24.47 -3.13
N THR A 235 -6.24 25.14 -4.19
CA THR A 235 -6.10 24.54 -5.53
C THR A 235 -5.21 23.30 -5.51
N ARG A 236 -4.15 23.28 -4.69
CA ARG A 236 -3.28 22.13 -4.57
C ARG A 236 -3.91 20.94 -3.85
N LEU A 237 -4.72 21.19 -2.83
CA LEU A 237 -5.52 20.15 -2.18
C LEU A 237 -6.49 19.50 -3.19
N GLU A 238 -7.19 20.34 -3.97
CA GLU A 238 -8.11 19.88 -5.02
C GLU A 238 -7.36 19.07 -6.10
N GLN A 239 -6.19 19.53 -6.51
CA GLN A 239 -5.35 18.86 -7.50
C GLN A 239 -4.88 17.50 -7.00
N LEU A 240 -4.48 17.39 -5.73
CA LEU A 240 -4.07 16.12 -5.13
C LEU A 240 -5.25 15.14 -5.08
N ASP A 241 -6.46 15.56 -4.63
CA ASP A 241 -7.66 14.69 -4.62
C ASP A 241 -8.01 14.18 -6.02
N LEU A 242 -7.94 15.06 -7.02
CA LEU A 242 -8.21 14.70 -8.42
C LEU A 242 -7.19 13.70 -8.96
N LEU A 243 -5.88 13.98 -8.78
CA LEU A 243 -4.81 13.12 -9.28
C LEU A 243 -4.73 11.79 -8.53
N LEU A 244 -4.98 11.77 -7.22
CA LEU A 244 -5.11 10.52 -6.46
C LEU A 244 -6.22 9.64 -7.03
N THR A 245 -7.40 10.23 -7.29
CA THR A 245 -8.54 9.50 -7.86
C THR A 245 -8.18 8.91 -9.22
N ARG A 246 -7.70 9.73 -10.15
CA ARG A 246 -7.34 9.29 -11.52
C ARG A 246 -6.21 8.27 -11.53
N THR A 247 -5.21 8.43 -10.66
CA THR A 247 -4.10 7.48 -10.53
C THR A 247 -4.60 6.11 -10.11
N MET A 248 -5.50 6.05 -9.13
CA MET A 248 -6.05 4.79 -8.66
C MET A 248 -7.07 4.16 -9.62
N GLU A 249 -7.78 4.95 -10.39
CA GLU A 249 -8.61 4.47 -11.51
C GLU A 249 -7.73 3.86 -12.61
N ALA A 250 -6.67 4.56 -13.05
CA ALA A 250 -5.71 4.04 -14.02
C ALA A 250 -5.04 2.74 -13.53
N PHE A 251 -4.69 2.66 -12.26
CA PHE A 251 -4.14 1.45 -11.64
C PHE A 251 -5.15 0.30 -11.64
N GLY A 252 -6.39 0.53 -11.26
CA GLY A 252 -7.44 -0.49 -11.22
C GLY A 252 -7.81 -1.04 -12.61
N HIS A 253 -7.77 -0.19 -13.65
CA HIS A 253 -8.07 -0.57 -15.03
C HIS A 253 -6.83 -0.95 -15.86
N LEU A 254 -5.62 -0.87 -15.27
CA LEU A 254 -4.34 -1.06 -15.96
C LEU A 254 -4.19 -0.17 -17.22
N SER A 255 -4.66 1.06 -17.13
CA SER A 255 -4.67 2.01 -18.25
C SER A 255 -3.34 2.76 -18.39
N VAL A 256 -2.49 2.32 -19.34
CA VAL A 256 -1.21 2.99 -19.64
C VAL A 256 -1.42 4.43 -20.11
N VAL A 257 -2.47 4.68 -20.89
CA VAL A 257 -2.75 6.00 -21.46
C VAL A 257 -3.08 6.99 -20.34
N GLU A 258 -3.95 6.59 -19.41
CA GLU A 258 -4.32 7.42 -18.26
C GLU A 258 -3.14 7.58 -17.29
N ALA A 259 -2.40 6.52 -17.00
CA ALA A 259 -1.21 6.59 -16.16
C ALA A 259 -0.18 7.58 -16.73
N ASN A 260 0.09 7.52 -18.05
CA ASN A 260 1.00 8.46 -18.70
C ASN A 260 0.45 9.90 -18.69
N ALA A 261 -0.85 10.11 -18.88
CA ALA A 261 -1.47 11.42 -18.78
C ALA A 261 -1.32 12.00 -17.35
N ASN A 262 -1.55 11.17 -16.32
CA ASN A 262 -1.37 11.57 -14.92
C ASN A 262 0.10 11.94 -14.63
N LEU A 263 1.09 11.17 -15.12
CA LEU A 263 2.51 11.50 -14.97
C LEU A 263 2.86 12.86 -15.58
N ASN A 264 2.33 13.17 -16.76
CA ASN A 264 2.54 14.46 -17.41
C ASN A 264 1.91 15.60 -16.60
N GLU A 265 0.71 15.43 -16.06
CA GLU A 265 0.03 16.44 -15.26
C GLU A 265 0.74 16.66 -13.91
N ILE A 266 1.18 15.58 -13.25
CA ILE A 266 2.01 15.67 -12.03
C ILE A 266 3.31 16.43 -12.33
N GLY A 267 4.01 16.07 -13.42
CA GLY A 267 5.24 16.75 -13.82
C GLY A 267 5.09 18.25 -14.06
N GLN A 268 3.91 18.71 -14.50
CA GLN A 268 3.57 20.12 -14.64
C GLN A 268 3.21 20.77 -13.29
N ALA A 269 2.63 20.02 -12.37
CA ALA A 269 2.21 20.50 -11.06
C ALA A 269 3.40 20.71 -10.09
N LEU A 270 4.42 19.86 -10.13
CA LEU A 270 5.54 19.88 -9.18
C LEU A 270 6.29 21.24 -9.13
N PRO A 271 6.67 21.87 -10.27
CA PRO A 271 7.38 23.15 -10.24
C PRO A 271 6.58 24.29 -9.61
N THR A 272 5.24 24.22 -9.66
CA THR A 272 4.40 25.28 -9.08
C THR A 272 4.48 25.30 -7.55
N GLY A 273 4.87 24.17 -6.90
CA GLY A 273 5.15 24.11 -5.46
C GLY A 273 6.30 25.02 -5.02
N ALA A 274 7.37 25.03 -5.79
CA ALA A 274 8.50 25.94 -5.54
C ALA A 274 8.07 27.42 -5.69
N GLY A 275 7.20 27.72 -6.65
CA GLY A 275 6.60 29.04 -6.85
C GLY A 275 5.77 29.49 -5.66
N LEU A 276 4.94 28.58 -5.12
CA LEU A 276 4.13 28.85 -3.92
C LEU A 276 5.02 29.11 -2.69
N GLY A 277 6.09 28.33 -2.50
CA GLY A 277 7.06 28.54 -1.43
C GLY A 277 7.68 29.95 -1.46
N GLN A 278 8.05 30.45 -2.66
CA GLN A 278 8.53 31.81 -2.83
C GLN A 278 7.45 32.88 -2.57
N LEU A 279 6.22 32.62 -2.99
CA LEU A 279 5.08 33.51 -2.74
C LEU A 279 4.81 33.63 -1.23
N ILE A 280 4.82 32.51 -0.49
CA ILE A 280 4.67 32.46 0.96
C ILE A 280 5.77 33.32 1.62
N ALA A 281 7.03 33.07 1.27
CA ALA A 281 8.18 33.80 1.84
C ALA A 281 8.08 35.31 1.65
N ARG A 282 7.52 35.77 0.52
CA ARG A 282 7.38 37.20 0.18
C ARG A 282 6.13 37.87 0.77
N ARG A 283 5.05 37.13 0.98
CA ARG A 283 3.71 37.67 1.27
C ARG A 283 3.20 37.41 2.66
N VAL A 284 3.70 36.38 3.35
CA VAL A 284 3.22 36.00 4.69
C VAL A 284 4.18 36.54 5.75
N ALA A 285 3.78 37.65 6.39
CA ALA A 285 4.62 38.35 7.36
C ALA A 285 4.77 37.58 8.69
N ASN A 286 3.74 36.86 9.11
CA ASN A 286 3.79 36.05 10.33
C ASN A 286 4.64 34.78 10.09
N ARG A 287 5.81 34.70 10.75
CA ARG A 287 6.77 33.63 10.57
C ARG A 287 6.20 32.23 10.90
N LYS A 288 5.39 32.11 11.98
CA LYS A 288 4.78 30.84 12.37
C LYS A 288 3.83 30.36 11.28
N VAL A 289 2.99 31.24 10.76
CA VAL A 289 2.05 30.94 9.67
C VAL A 289 2.78 30.63 8.37
N ALA A 290 3.86 31.36 8.06
CA ALA A 290 4.66 31.12 6.86
C ALA A 290 5.30 29.71 6.90
N VAL A 291 5.84 29.29 8.05
CA VAL A 291 6.40 27.94 8.23
C VAL A 291 5.33 26.87 8.06
N ALA A 292 4.15 27.03 8.68
CA ALA A 292 3.04 26.09 8.51
C ALA A 292 2.59 25.99 7.04
N ALA A 293 2.40 27.12 6.34
CA ALA A 293 2.05 27.14 4.92
C ALA A 293 3.12 26.47 4.04
N GLN A 294 4.41 26.64 4.35
CA GLN A 294 5.49 25.95 3.64
C GLN A 294 5.50 24.45 3.88
N ARG A 295 5.27 23.98 5.12
CA ARG A 295 5.16 22.55 5.44
C ARG A 295 3.99 21.92 4.71
N ILE A 296 2.81 22.56 4.74
CA ILE A 296 1.64 22.12 3.97
C ILE A 296 1.99 21.99 2.48
N THR A 297 2.64 23.02 1.90
CA THR A 297 3.07 23.00 0.49
C THR A 297 4.02 21.84 0.20
N SER A 298 5.00 21.59 1.08
CA SER A 298 5.95 20.49 0.93
C SER A 298 5.26 19.14 1.00
N ASN A 299 4.36 18.92 1.97
CA ASN A 299 3.64 17.68 2.11
C ASN A 299 2.71 17.40 0.92
N LEU A 300 2.02 18.41 0.38
CA LEU A 300 1.24 18.30 -0.86
C LEU A 300 2.12 17.93 -2.06
N THR A 301 3.30 18.55 -2.17
CA THR A 301 4.26 18.24 -3.25
C THR A 301 4.76 16.80 -3.14
N MET A 302 5.17 16.35 -1.95
CA MET A 302 5.60 14.97 -1.72
C MET A 302 4.47 13.96 -1.99
N SER A 303 3.22 14.28 -1.61
CA SER A 303 2.08 13.42 -1.94
C SER A 303 1.88 13.25 -3.45
N LEU A 304 2.06 14.32 -4.24
CA LEU A 304 2.03 14.23 -5.70
C LEU A 304 3.19 13.38 -6.25
N GLU A 305 4.41 13.52 -5.69
CA GLU A 305 5.56 12.69 -6.06
C GLU A 305 5.31 11.19 -5.78
N MET A 306 4.62 10.87 -4.68
CA MET A 306 4.24 9.49 -4.37
C MET A 306 3.32 8.90 -5.44
N LEU A 307 2.42 9.68 -6.04
CA LEU A 307 1.54 9.20 -7.11
C LEU A 307 2.28 8.84 -8.41
N ILE A 308 3.48 9.38 -8.65
CA ILE A 308 4.35 8.97 -9.76
C ILE A 308 4.61 7.47 -9.69
N ILE A 309 4.96 6.97 -8.51
CA ILE A 309 5.28 5.55 -8.27
C ILE A 309 4.09 4.65 -8.64
N VAL A 310 2.87 5.04 -8.27
CA VAL A 310 1.67 4.25 -8.59
C VAL A 310 1.42 4.19 -10.09
N ASN A 311 1.57 5.33 -10.80
CA ASN A 311 1.43 5.37 -12.26
C ASN A 311 2.51 4.56 -12.96
N GLU A 312 3.77 4.57 -12.47
CA GLU A 312 4.85 3.73 -12.99
C GLU A 312 4.56 2.23 -12.77
N VAL A 313 4.06 1.84 -11.59
CA VAL A 313 3.61 0.46 -11.33
C VAL A 313 2.50 0.06 -12.29
N THR A 314 1.55 0.96 -12.58
CA THR A 314 0.47 0.72 -13.55
C THR A 314 1.03 0.43 -14.94
N ILE A 315 1.98 1.25 -15.41
CA ILE A 315 2.63 1.06 -16.71
C ILE A 315 3.40 -0.27 -16.72
N ASN A 316 4.20 -0.55 -15.70
CA ASN A 316 4.98 -1.79 -15.59
C ASN A 316 4.11 -3.04 -15.69
N ARG A 317 2.95 -3.06 -14.99
CA ARG A 317 2.00 -4.17 -15.08
C ARG A 317 1.38 -4.33 -16.46
N SER A 318 1.12 -3.23 -17.15
CA SER A 318 0.44 -3.24 -18.44
C SER A 318 1.34 -3.78 -19.57
N VAL A 319 2.66 -3.80 -19.39
CA VAL A 319 3.60 -4.35 -20.38
C VAL A 319 3.94 -5.82 -20.14
N GLU A 320 3.38 -6.47 -19.13
CA GLU A 320 3.44 -7.92 -18.91
C GLU A 320 2.26 -8.61 -19.61
N PRO A 321 2.41 -9.66 -20.20
CA PRO A 321 2.92 -10.33 -21.41
C PRO A 321 2.04 -10.22 -22.65
N GLU A 322 1.13 -9.27 -22.80
CA GLU A 322 0.24 -9.16 -23.96
C GLU A 322 0.41 -7.84 -24.73
N THR A 323 -0.01 -7.83 -25.99
CA THR A 323 0.09 -6.66 -26.86
C THR A 323 -0.74 -5.50 -26.32
N VAL A 324 -0.09 -4.43 -25.92
CA VAL A 324 -0.76 -3.19 -25.51
C VAL A 324 -1.01 -2.31 -26.74
N ALA A 325 -2.27 -2.13 -27.10
CA ALA A 325 -2.65 -1.20 -28.16
C ALA A 325 -2.70 0.23 -27.60
N LEU A 326 -1.70 1.04 -27.96
CA LEU A 326 -1.70 2.48 -27.68
C LEU A 326 -2.30 3.20 -28.90
N SER A 327 -3.06 4.27 -28.69
CA SER A 327 -3.56 5.08 -29.80
C SER A 327 -2.37 5.69 -30.58
N GLY A 328 -2.04 5.10 -31.73
CA GLY A 328 -0.93 5.52 -32.58
C GLY A 328 0.40 4.78 -32.39
N ALA A 329 0.53 3.87 -31.43
CA ALA A 329 1.69 3.00 -31.29
C ALA A 329 1.28 1.60 -30.85
N ARG A 330 1.91 0.56 -31.38
CA ARG A 330 1.78 -0.82 -30.95
C ARG A 330 3.05 -1.26 -30.23
N VAL A 331 2.94 -1.63 -28.96
CA VAL A 331 4.01 -2.34 -28.26
C VAL A 331 3.71 -3.84 -28.42
N MET A 332 4.55 -4.54 -29.18
CA MET A 332 4.47 -5.98 -29.35
C MET A 332 5.43 -6.64 -28.36
N VAL A 333 4.90 -7.34 -27.36
CA VAL A 333 5.70 -8.23 -26.53
C VAL A 333 5.71 -9.59 -27.21
N GLY A 334 6.77 -9.83 -28.01
CA GLY A 334 6.93 -11.11 -28.71
C GLY A 334 7.37 -12.21 -27.77
N ALA A 335 6.48 -13.17 -27.50
CA ALA A 335 6.92 -14.47 -27.03
C ALA A 335 7.57 -15.18 -28.22
N HIS A 336 8.89 -15.39 -28.19
CA HIS A 336 9.54 -16.26 -29.14
C HIS A 336 9.05 -17.68 -28.93
N GLY A 337 8.14 -18.11 -29.79
CA GLY A 337 7.68 -19.49 -29.86
C GLY A 337 8.84 -20.40 -30.19
N ALA A 338 9.35 -21.09 -29.20
CA ALA A 338 10.22 -22.24 -29.39
C ALA A 338 9.44 -23.50 -29.07
N SER A 339 9.30 -24.34 -30.05
CA SER A 339 9.00 -25.75 -29.89
C SER A 339 10.10 -26.41 -29.05
N ARG A 340 9.76 -26.82 -27.78
CA ARG A 340 10.49 -27.72 -26.82
C ARG A 340 11.62 -27.12 -25.94
N PRO A 341 12.04 -27.80 -24.81
CA PRO A 341 11.46 -27.54 -23.50
C PRO A 341 12.42 -26.81 -22.55
N ALA A 342 11.86 -26.14 -21.52
CA ALA A 342 12.49 -25.73 -20.28
C ALA A 342 13.85 -25.02 -20.37
N ARG A 343 13.85 -23.74 -20.60
CA ARG A 343 14.83 -22.77 -20.07
C ARG A 343 14.23 -21.36 -20.12
N VAL A 344 14.54 -20.59 -19.12
CA VAL A 344 14.15 -19.20 -18.90
C VAL A 344 14.06 -18.42 -20.22
N SER A 345 12.85 -17.97 -20.59
CA SER A 345 12.63 -17.14 -21.77
C SER A 345 12.99 -15.69 -21.45
N HIS A 346 14.01 -15.18 -22.14
CA HIS A 346 14.24 -13.73 -22.19
C HIS A 346 13.19 -13.09 -23.13
N THR A 347 12.36 -12.22 -22.61
CA THR A 347 11.39 -11.44 -23.38
C THR A 347 12.07 -10.21 -23.94
N SER A 348 12.10 -10.08 -25.27
CA SER A 348 12.61 -8.88 -25.95
C SER A 348 11.43 -7.97 -26.29
N ILE A 349 11.50 -6.72 -25.88
CA ILE A 349 10.52 -5.67 -26.22
C ILE A 349 11.01 -4.94 -27.46
N ALA A 350 10.22 -4.98 -28.54
CA ALA A 350 10.49 -4.17 -29.75
C ALA A 350 9.43 -3.04 -29.81
N ILE A 351 9.91 -1.80 -29.83
CA ILE A 351 9.06 -0.62 -30.04
C ILE A 351 9.16 -0.27 -31.53
N LEU A 352 8.08 -0.47 -32.30
CA LEU A 352 7.96 -0.02 -33.67
C LEU A 352 7.33 1.36 -33.70
N ALA A 353 8.14 2.41 -33.83
CA ALA A 353 7.64 3.74 -34.11
C ALA A 353 7.25 3.81 -35.59
N THR A 354 5.99 4.05 -35.91
CA THR A 354 5.58 4.43 -37.27
C THR A 354 5.93 5.90 -37.48
N GLU A 355 6.78 6.18 -38.47
CA GLU A 355 7.05 7.57 -38.86
C GLU A 355 5.77 8.29 -39.27
N PRO A 356 5.62 9.58 -38.90
CA PRO A 356 4.49 10.36 -39.35
C PRO A 356 4.60 10.55 -40.88
N SER A 357 3.57 10.15 -41.63
CA SER A 357 3.46 10.37 -43.05
C SER A 357 3.71 11.84 -43.39
N ARG A 358 4.74 12.10 -44.15
CA ARG A 358 5.01 13.41 -44.77
C ARG A 358 3.78 13.79 -45.62
N VAL A 359 3.02 14.76 -45.14
CA VAL A 359 2.05 15.47 -45.98
C VAL A 359 2.90 16.30 -46.95
N ALA A 360 2.86 15.93 -48.23
CA ALA A 360 3.47 16.66 -49.32
C ALA A 360 2.85 18.05 -49.39
N ALA A 361 3.63 19.07 -49.14
CA ALA A 361 3.31 20.44 -49.52
C ALA A 361 3.37 20.56 -51.05
N SER A 362 2.21 20.54 -51.71
CA SER A 362 2.06 20.97 -53.09
C SER A 362 2.07 22.49 -53.10
N ARG A 363 3.03 23.05 -53.82
CA ARG A 363 3.07 24.46 -54.26
C ARG A 363 1.98 24.70 -55.31
N ALA A 364 1.24 25.74 -55.17
CA ALA A 364 0.88 26.71 -56.21
C ALA A 364 0.49 28.03 -55.50
#